data_0122d1b824f85d4f1666a7ae4f81a793
#
_entry.id   0122d1b824f85d4f1666a7ae4f81a793
#
_cell.length_a   1.000
_cell.length_b   1.000
_cell.length_c   1.000
_cell.angle_alpha   90.00
_cell.angle_beta   90.00
_cell.angle_gamma   90.00
#
_symmetry.space_group_name_H-M   'P 1'
#
loop_
_entity.id
_entity.type
_entity.pdbx_description
1 polymer ?
#
loop_
_entity_poly.entity_id
_entity_poly.type
_entity_poly.pdbx_seq_one_letter_code
_entity_poly.pdbx_strand_id
1 'polypeptide(L)'
;MGEVVRGEIMGSNLTLTLLEKAAFNKRIAHLLLFHGGSAKDRLDTGLHLAQVLNCQGLLPAGPCQQCSACLKIRSGNHPDVLRLEPLKTSIGIEQILAWQERVYLKHYEANYKVFLIEKADSLTIPAANALLKVAEEPPERTLIILSAENAEGILPTLRSRAQSLFFATSNEKNWLENLGAVDLDEASEAFQLSGQNPDLAMAILKSGVNSVKEWLDKFWSAVEEKDFLGLFQLFPLEKELASIYLQVMAAQVQVGLKKGQFWATHLLAIGRAIEALRQQANPRLVMEVLALQLFQQGGTLSD
;
A
#
# COMPACT_ATOMS: atom_id res chain seq x y z
N MET A 1 31.54 2.50 -12.67
CA MET A 1 31.01 3.01 -11.41
C MET A 1 29.95 4.03 -11.78
N GLY A 2 28.68 3.63 -11.80
CA GLY A 2 27.55 4.51 -12.15
C GLY A 2 26.90 4.98 -10.87
N GLU A 3 26.75 6.28 -10.71
CA GLU A 3 26.04 6.92 -9.60
C GLU A 3 24.61 6.37 -9.54
N VAL A 4 24.30 5.72 -8.44
CA VAL A 4 22.93 5.37 -8.07
C VAL A 4 22.25 6.67 -7.69
N VAL A 5 21.34 7.17 -8.53
CA VAL A 5 20.48 8.30 -8.22
C VAL A 5 19.57 7.87 -7.06
N ARG A 6 19.98 8.18 -5.84
CA ARG A 6 19.14 8.15 -4.65
C ARG A 6 18.30 9.42 -4.65
N GLY A 7 17.17 9.41 -5.34
CA GLY A 7 16.19 10.50 -5.34
C GLY A 7 14.80 9.92 -5.14
N GLU A 8 14.09 10.37 -4.11
CA GLU A 8 12.65 10.16 -3.98
C GLU A 8 11.97 10.83 -5.18
N ILE A 9 11.39 10.03 -6.05
CA ILE A 9 10.74 10.52 -7.27
C ILE A 9 9.27 10.75 -6.94
N MET A 10 8.88 12.01 -6.85
CA MET A 10 7.50 12.44 -6.59
C MET A 10 6.69 12.49 -7.88
N GLY A 11 5.59 11.75 -7.93
CA GLY A 11 4.54 11.84 -8.96
C GLY A 11 4.47 10.65 -9.91
N SER A 12 3.29 10.06 -10.07
CA SER A 12 3.05 8.83 -10.84
C SER A 12 3.51 8.89 -12.29
N ASN A 13 3.29 9.99 -13.01
CA ASN A 13 3.68 10.15 -14.41
C ASN A 13 5.19 10.26 -14.62
N LEU A 14 5.90 10.98 -13.74
CA LEU A 14 7.36 11.13 -13.86
C LEU A 14 8.07 9.82 -13.51
N THR A 15 7.61 9.14 -12.46
CA THR A 15 8.12 7.82 -12.04
C THR A 15 7.99 6.80 -13.18
N LEU A 16 6.82 6.74 -13.81
CA LEU A 16 6.55 5.84 -14.91
C LEU A 16 7.48 6.13 -16.10
N THR A 17 7.62 7.39 -16.50
CA THR A 17 8.51 7.79 -17.61
C THR A 17 9.98 7.41 -17.35
N LEU A 18 10.44 7.55 -16.11
CA LEU A 18 11.81 7.17 -15.73
C LEU A 18 12.01 5.66 -15.76
N LEU A 19 11.03 4.88 -15.28
CA LEU A 19 11.05 3.42 -15.34
C LEU A 19 11.01 2.92 -16.77
N GLU A 20 10.20 3.50 -17.64
CA GLU A 20 10.15 3.19 -19.07
C GLU A 20 11.49 3.44 -19.75
N LYS A 21 12.11 4.59 -19.50
CA LYS A 21 13.44 4.91 -20.01
C LYS A 21 14.51 3.94 -19.51
N ALA A 22 14.45 3.56 -18.21
CA ALA A 22 15.38 2.59 -17.65
C ALA A 22 15.18 1.19 -18.27
N ALA A 23 13.93 0.76 -18.46
CA ALA A 23 13.58 -0.50 -19.10
C ALA A 23 14.01 -0.51 -20.57
N PHE A 24 13.74 0.55 -21.32
CA PHE A 24 14.17 0.69 -22.72
C PHE A 24 15.68 0.60 -22.87
N ASN A 25 16.42 1.24 -21.96
CA ASN A 25 17.88 1.22 -21.94
C ASN A 25 18.48 -0.04 -21.30
N LYS A 26 17.66 -1.04 -20.93
CA LYS A 26 18.09 -2.29 -20.24
C LYS A 26 18.88 -2.02 -18.94
N ARG A 27 18.56 -0.92 -18.26
CA ARG A 27 19.19 -0.47 -17.00
C ARG A 27 18.22 -0.48 -15.82
N ILE A 28 17.19 -1.31 -15.88
CA ILE A 28 16.24 -1.46 -14.80
C ILE A 28 16.85 -2.29 -13.66
N ALA A 29 16.65 -1.87 -12.43
CA ALA A 29 17.03 -2.64 -11.25
C ALA A 29 16.20 -3.94 -11.19
N HIS A 30 16.82 -5.03 -10.79
CA HIS A 30 16.17 -6.34 -10.67
C HIS A 30 15.15 -6.43 -9.52
N LEU A 31 15.27 -5.55 -8.51
CA LEU A 31 14.35 -5.47 -7.37
C LEU A 31 13.89 -4.03 -7.19
N LEU A 32 12.59 -3.81 -7.33
CA LEU A 32 11.94 -2.52 -7.10
C LEU A 32 11.03 -2.62 -5.86
N LEU A 33 10.97 -1.56 -5.09
CA LEU A 33 10.02 -1.38 -4.00
C LEU A 33 9.12 -0.19 -4.33
N PHE A 34 7.86 -0.48 -4.65
CA PHE A 34 6.81 0.51 -4.84
C PHE A 34 6.09 0.73 -3.52
N HIS A 35 6.07 1.95 -3.00
CA HIS A 35 5.41 2.25 -1.74
C HIS A 35 4.71 3.60 -1.75
N GLY A 36 3.75 3.81 -0.85
CA GLY A 36 2.87 4.98 -0.84
C GLY A 36 1.78 4.91 -1.90
N GLY A 37 0.98 5.96 -2.03
CA GLY A 37 -0.12 6.07 -3.00
C GLY A 37 -1.15 4.95 -2.89
N SER A 38 -1.94 4.75 -3.94
CA SER A 38 -2.93 3.67 -3.97
C SER A 38 -2.32 2.33 -4.38
N ALA A 39 -2.87 1.23 -3.84
CA ALA A 39 -2.48 -0.12 -4.25
C ALA A 39 -2.70 -0.34 -5.75
N LYS A 40 -3.79 0.24 -6.29
CA LYS A 40 -4.10 0.18 -7.71
C LYS A 40 -3.04 0.84 -8.57
N ASP A 41 -2.58 2.05 -8.22
CA ASP A 41 -1.57 2.76 -9.00
C ASP A 41 -0.24 2.01 -9.02
N ARG A 42 0.15 1.42 -7.89
CA ARG A 42 1.34 0.57 -7.81
C ARG A 42 1.23 -0.69 -8.68
N LEU A 43 0.06 -1.36 -8.66
CA LEU A 43 -0.21 -2.54 -9.48
C LEU A 43 -0.23 -2.18 -10.96
N ASP A 44 -0.98 -1.15 -11.36
CA ASP A 44 -1.11 -0.71 -12.75
C ASP A 44 0.27 -0.31 -13.33
N THR A 45 1.09 0.39 -12.54
CA THR A 45 2.47 0.71 -12.92
C THR A 45 3.34 -0.54 -13.08
N GLY A 46 3.22 -1.50 -12.18
CA GLY A 46 3.95 -2.77 -12.27
C GLY A 46 3.58 -3.59 -13.51
N LEU A 47 2.27 -3.68 -13.81
CA LEU A 47 1.77 -4.36 -15.02
C LEU A 47 2.17 -3.63 -16.31
N HIS A 48 2.11 -2.29 -16.30
CA HIS A 48 2.58 -1.48 -17.42
C HIS A 48 4.08 -1.69 -17.68
N LEU A 49 4.89 -1.72 -16.64
CA LEU A 49 6.31 -1.99 -16.76
C LEU A 49 6.58 -3.41 -17.29
N ALA A 50 5.79 -4.40 -16.87
CA ALA A 50 5.85 -5.75 -17.43
C ALA A 50 5.52 -5.75 -18.94
N GLN A 51 4.55 -4.94 -19.37
CA GLN A 51 4.23 -4.77 -20.79
C GLN A 51 5.36 -4.08 -21.54
N VAL A 52 5.98 -3.02 -21.01
CA VAL A 52 7.13 -2.33 -21.64
C VAL A 52 8.28 -3.31 -21.89
N LEU A 53 8.60 -4.17 -20.90
CA LEU A 53 9.70 -5.14 -20.99
C LEU A 53 9.44 -6.29 -21.96
N ASN A 54 8.17 -6.62 -22.23
CA ASN A 54 7.76 -7.80 -23.00
C ASN A 54 7.00 -7.48 -24.29
N CYS A 55 6.75 -6.21 -24.59
CA CYS A 55 6.03 -5.80 -25.78
C CYS A 55 6.80 -6.16 -27.07
N GLN A 56 6.12 -6.80 -28.00
CA GLN A 56 6.69 -7.18 -29.31
C GLN A 56 6.73 -6.00 -30.29
N GLY A 57 5.90 -4.99 -30.10
CA GLY A 57 5.80 -3.79 -30.93
C GLY A 57 5.91 -2.53 -30.07
N LEU A 58 6.99 -2.42 -29.26
CA LEU A 58 7.20 -1.28 -28.38
C LEU A 58 7.31 0.02 -29.19
N LEU A 59 6.45 0.96 -28.86
CA LEU A 59 6.39 2.28 -29.47
C LEU A 59 7.11 3.32 -28.62
N PRO A 60 7.52 4.47 -29.15
CA PRO A 60 8.09 5.56 -28.36
C PRO A 60 7.17 6.06 -27.25
N ALA A 61 5.85 5.89 -27.41
CA ALA A 61 4.82 6.26 -26.44
C ALA A 61 4.49 5.13 -25.43
N GLY A 62 5.24 4.03 -25.41
CA GLY A 62 5.02 2.90 -24.49
C GLY A 62 4.61 1.60 -25.19
N PRO A 63 4.05 0.62 -24.45
CA PRO A 63 3.69 -0.68 -24.99
C PRO A 63 2.49 -0.58 -25.93
N CYS A 64 2.49 -1.39 -27.01
CA CYS A 64 1.49 -1.29 -28.10
C CYS A 64 0.06 -1.67 -27.70
N GLN A 65 -0.19 -2.26 -26.53
CA GLN A 65 -1.49 -2.67 -25.98
C GLN A 65 -2.28 -3.73 -26.78
N GLN A 66 -1.76 -4.21 -27.94
CA GLN A 66 -2.46 -5.10 -28.85
C GLN A 66 -1.72 -6.39 -29.20
N CYS A 67 -0.41 -6.49 -28.94
CA CYS A 67 0.31 -7.74 -29.15
C CYS A 67 -0.06 -8.81 -28.10
N SER A 68 0.25 -10.06 -28.40
CA SER A 68 -0.12 -11.18 -27.54
C SER A 68 0.42 -11.03 -26.12
N ALA A 69 1.67 -10.56 -25.95
CA ALA A 69 2.25 -10.28 -24.63
C ALA A 69 1.45 -9.21 -23.85
N CYS A 70 1.15 -8.05 -24.48
CA CYS A 70 0.37 -6.99 -23.83
C CYS A 70 -1.02 -7.47 -23.42
N LEU A 71 -1.70 -8.24 -24.28
CA LEU A 71 -3.05 -8.76 -23.97
C LEU A 71 -3.02 -9.79 -22.83
N LYS A 72 -2.06 -10.73 -22.86
CA LYS A 72 -1.90 -11.74 -21.80
C LYS A 72 -1.53 -11.11 -20.45
N ILE A 73 -0.65 -10.11 -20.42
CA ILE A 73 -0.28 -9.38 -19.20
C ILE A 73 -1.50 -8.66 -18.62
N ARG A 74 -2.25 -7.94 -19.45
CA ARG A 74 -3.45 -7.22 -19.03
C ARG A 74 -4.54 -8.15 -18.48
N SER A 75 -4.70 -9.36 -19.06
CA SER A 75 -5.66 -10.36 -18.59
C SER A 75 -5.15 -11.22 -17.43
N GLY A 76 -3.89 -11.02 -16.97
CA GLY A 76 -3.29 -11.83 -15.90
C GLY A 76 -2.88 -13.25 -16.31
N ASN A 77 -2.86 -13.57 -17.62
CA ASN A 77 -2.63 -14.91 -18.16
C ASN A 77 -1.23 -15.12 -18.77
N HIS A 78 -0.31 -14.20 -18.54
CA HIS A 78 1.05 -14.31 -19.08
C HIS A 78 1.90 -15.28 -18.23
N PRO A 79 2.49 -16.36 -18.80
CA PRO A 79 3.17 -17.39 -18.02
C PRO A 79 4.42 -16.91 -17.26
N ASP A 80 5.08 -15.87 -17.78
CA ASP A 80 6.30 -15.29 -17.21
C ASP A 80 6.04 -13.98 -16.43
N VAL A 81 4.77 -13.56 -16.27
CA VAL A 81 4.38 -12.43 -15.44
C VAL A 81 3.48 -12.93 -14.34
N LEU A 82 4.01 -13.00 -13.13
CA LEU A 82 3.36 -13.65 -12.01
C LEU A 82 3.02 -12.63 -10.92
N ARG A 83 1.80 -12.71 -10.42
CA ARG A 83 1.33 -11.95 -9.27
C ARG A 83 1.24 -12.86 -8.06
N LEU A 84 1.69 -12.37 -6.93
CA LEU A 84 1.56 -13.01 -5.63
C LEU A 84 0.81 -12.08 -4.69
N GLU A 85 -0.31 -12.56 -4.20
CA GLU A 85 -1.16 -11.89 -3.22
C GLU A 85 -1.22 -12.72 -1.93
N PRO A 86 -1.47 -12.11 -0.77
CA PRO A 86 -1.70 -12.85 0.46
C PRO A 86 -2.90 -13.82 0.30
N LEU A 87 -2.74 -15.07 0.69
CA LEU A 87 -3.87 -16.03 0.70
C LEU A 87 -4.93 -15.67 1.76
N LYS A 88 -4.51 -15.05 2.85
CA LYS A 88 -5.37 -14.53 3.91
C LYS A 88 -4.92 -13.10 4.24
N THR A 89 -4.25 -12.92 5.37
CA THR A 89 -3.75 -11.62 5.85
C THR A 89 -2.25 -11.46 5.69
N SER A 90 -1.51 -12.55 5.42
CA SER A 90 -0.06 -12.54 5.28
C SER A 90 0.41 -13.46 4.17
N ILE A 91 1.61 -13.19 3.67
CA ILE A 91 2.31 -14.03 2.72
C ILE A 91 3.28 -14.92 3.49
N GLY A 92 2.99 -16.23 3.51
CA GLY A 92 3.80 -17.23 4.20
C GLY A 92 5.00 -17.70 3.39
N ILE A 93 5.92 -18.39 4.07
CA ILE A 93 7.13 -18.94 3.43
C ILE A 93 6.81 -19.93 2.31
N GLU A 94 5.76 -20.74 2.46
CA GLU A 94 5.37 -21.74 1.48
C GLU A 94 4.99 -21.11 0.13
N GLN A 95 4.28 -19.96 0.17
CA GLN A 95 3.96 -19.19 -1.03
C GLN A 95 5.22 -18.69 -1.74
N ILE A 96 6.20 -18.21 -0.97
CA ILE A 96 7.46 -17.70 -1.51
C ILE A 96 8.31 -18.84 -2.08
N LEU A 97 8.37 -19.99 -1.43
CA LEU A 97 9.13 -21.15 -1.95
C LEU A 97 8.55 -21.67 -3.25
N ALA A 98 7.24 -21.85 -3.33
CA ALA A 98 6.55 -22.26 -4.57
C ALA A 98 6.76 -21.24 -5.70
N TRP A 99 6.81 -19.95 -5.35
CA TRP A 99 7.06 -18.87 -6.28
C TRP A 99 8.53 -18.84 -6.74
N GLN A 100 9.49 -19.10 -5.86
CA GLN A 100 10.92 -19.17 -6.18
C GLN A 100 11.26 -20.27 -7.18
N GLU A 101 10.61 -21.43 -7.11
CA GLU A 101 10.77 -22.49 -8.10
C GLU A 101 10.53 -21.94 -9.52
N ARG A 102 9.49 -21.13 -9.69
CA ARG A 102 9.16 -20.52 -10.99
C ARG A 102 10.15 -19.42 -11.40
N VAL A 103 10.78 -18.73 -10.45
CA VAL A 103 11.80 -17.72 -10.73
C VAL A 103 13.00 -18.32 -11.47
N TYR A 104 13.48 -19.50 -11.03
CA TYR A 104 14.67 -20.16 -11.59
C TYR A 104 14.40 -20.99 -12.86
N LEU A 105 13.13 -21.22 -13.23
CA LEU A 105 12.80 -21.85 -14.49
C LEU A 105 13.21 -20.95 -15.67
N LYS A 106 13.45 -21.55 -16.85
CA LYS A 106 13.67 -20.78 -18.09
C LYS A 106 12.44 -19.96 -18.44
N HIS A 107 12.65 -18.84 -19.15
CA HIS A 107 11.56 -18.04 -19.73
C HIS A 107 10.74 -18.90 -20.68
N TYR A 108 9.42 -18.82 -20.61
CA TYR A 108 8.54 -19.55 -21.51
C TYR A 108 8.37 -18.81 -22.84
N GLU A 109 7.97 -17.55 -22.79
CA GLU A 109 7.75 -16.72 -23.99
C GLU A 109 8.21 -15.25 -23.81
N ALA A 110 8.56 -14.82 -22.59
CA ALA A 110 8.91 -13.45 -22.29
C ALA A 110 10.37 -13.09 -22.56
N ASN A 111 10.63 -11.82 -22.83
CA ASN A 111 11.98 -11.25 -22.78
C ASN A 111 12.46 -11.05 -21.33
N TYR A 112 11.51 -10.71 -20.42
CA TYR A 112 11.74 -10.52 -18.99
C TYR A 112 10.69 -11.28 -18.19
N LYS A 113 11.12 -12.05 -17.20
CA LYS A 113 10.23 -12.51 -16.14
C LYS A 113 9.92 -11.35 -15.20
N VAL A 114 8.65 -11.15 -14.89
CA VAL A 114 8.21 -10.12 -13.96
C VAL A 114 7.39 -10.74 -12.85
N PHE A 115 7.78 -10.41 -11.64
CA PHE A 115 7.17 -10.93 -10.43
C PHE A 115 6.67 -9.78 -9.57
N LEU A 116 5.35 -9.67 -9.42
CA LEU A 116 4.72 -8.68 -8.56
C LEU A 116 4.28 -9.33 -7.26
N ILE A 117 4.79 -8.83 -6.14
CA ILE A 117 4.37 -9.22 -4.79
C ILE A 117 3.55 -8.07 -4.22
N GLU A 118 2.24 -8.27 -4.15
CA GLU A 118 1.30 -7.28 -3.62
C GLU A 118 1.23 -7.38 -2.10
N LYS A 119 1.01 -6.25 -1.43
CA LYS A 119 1.03 -6.16 0.03
C LYS A 119 2.27 -6.81 0.63
N ALA A 120 3.45 -6.48 0.09
CA ALA A 120 4.71 -7.05 0.51
C ALA A 120 5.04 -6.74 1.99
N ASP A 121 4.44 -5.72 2.58
CA ASP A 121 4.44 -5.43 4.02
C ASP A 121 3.69 -6.48 4.86
N SER A 122 2.93 -7.40 4.23
CA SER A 122 2.32 -8.56 4.87
C SER A 122 3.18 -9.84 4.83
N LEU A 123 4.41 -9.78 4.29
CA LEU A 123 5.34 -10.90 4.32
C LEU A 123 5.69 -11.29 5.76
N THR A 124 5.59 -12.59 6.08
CA THR A 124 6.15 -13.09 7.33
C THR A 124 7.67 -12.99 7.31
N ILE A 125 8.31 -12.88 8.48
CA ILE A 125 9.78 -12.80 8.58
C ILE A 125 10.47 -13.96 7.85
N PRO A 126 10.03 -15.24 7.98
CA PRO A 126 10.60 -16.35 7.21
C PRO A 126 10.42 -16.20 5.69
N ALA A 127 9.26 -15.68 5.24
CA ALA A 127 8.99 -15.43 3.82
C ALA A 127 9.91 -14.33 3.26
N ALA A 128 10.06 -13.22 3.99
CA ALA A 128 10.94 -12.12 3.63
C ALA A 128 12.43 -12.57 3.57
N ASN A 129 12.88 -13.38 4.53
CA ASN A 129 14.22 -13.97 4.50
C ASN A 129 14.44 -14.92 3.32
N ALA A 130 13.43 -15.72 2.94
CA ALA A 130 13.52 -16.57 1.77
C ALA A 130 13.72 -15.74 0.49
N LEU A 131 13.07 -14.57 0.37
CA LEU A 131 13.23 -13.67 -0.78
C LEU A 131 14.65 -13.10 -0.92
N LEU A 132 15.42 -12.98 0.16
CA LEU A 132 16.78 -12.41 0.13
C LEU A 132 17.67 -13.15 -0.87
N LYS A 133 17.56 -14.48 -0.97
CA LYS A 133 18.35 -15.27 -1.92
C LYS A 133 18.16 -14.81 -3.37
N VAL A 134 16.91 -14.58 -3.78
CA VAL A 134 16.61 -14.11 -5.15
C VAL A 134 16.97 -12.64 -5.32
N ALA A 135 16.85 -11.84 -4.23
CA ALA A 135 17.21 -10.44 -4.23
C ALA A 135 18.74 -10.21 -4.37
N GLU A 136 19.56 -11.15 -3.89
CA GLU A 136 21.03 -11.10 -3.98
C GLU A 136 21.55 -11.63 -5.31
N GLU A 137 20.98 -12.74 -5.78
CA GLU A 137 21.41 -13.44 -7.00
C GLU A 137 20.20 -13.65 -7.93
N PRO A 138 19.65 -12.58 -8.52
CA PRO A 138 18.51 -12.70 -9.42
C PRO A 138 18.92 -13.39 -10.72
N PRO A 139 18.09 -14.30 -11.26
CA PRO A 139 18.32 -14.83 -12.61
C PRO A 139 18.31 -13.70 -13.66
N GLU A 140 19.02 -13.91 -14.74
CA GLU A 140 19.07 -12.93 -15.84
C GLU A 140 17.66 -12.55 -16.32
N ARG A 141 17.47 -11.28 -16.66
CA ARG A 141 16.20 -10.74 -17.18
C ARG A 141 15.01 -11.04 -16.27
N THR A 142 15.22 -10.96 -14.97
CA THR A 142 14.18 -11.09 -13.96
C THR A 142 14.00 -9.75 -13.27
N LEU A 143 12.74 -9.32 -13.14
CA LEU A 143 12.32 -8.14 -12.39
C LEU A 143 11.38 -8.56 -11.27
N ILE A 144 11.69 -8.18 -10.05
CA ILE A 144 10.85 -8.38 -8.87
C ILE A 144 10.35 -7.01 -8.41
N ILE A 145 9.05 -6.87 -8.22
CA ILE A 145 8.40 -5.66 -7.74
C ILE A 145 7.71 -5.99 -6.42
N LEU A 146 8.16 -5.38 -5.35
CA LEU A 146 7.50 -5.41 -4.04
C LEU A 146 6.57 -4.19 -3.97
N SER A 147 5.27 -4.41 -3.78
CA SER A 147 4.28 -3.35 -3.58
C SER A 147 3.85 -3.34 -2.13
N ALA A 148 4.06 -2.23 -1.43
CA ALA A 148 3.75 -2.05 -0.01
C ALA A 148 3.06 -0.70 0.24
N GLU A 149 2.25 -0.60 1.27
CA GLU A 149 1.72 0.70 1.71
C GLU A 149 2.85 1.57 2.25
N ASN A 150 3.70 0.98 3.11
CA ASN A 150 4.80 1.67 3.76
C ASN A 150 6.11 0.91 3.57
N ALA A 151 7.18 1.63 3.27
CA ALA A 151 8.51 1.03 3.13
C ALA A 151 9.03 0.44 4.45
N GLU A 152 8.61 0.98 5.59
CA GLU A 152 9.00 0.51 6.93
C GLU A 152 8.46 -0.90 7.24
N GLY A 153 7.36 -1.32 6.62
CA GLY A 153 6.82 -2.68 6.73
C GLY A 153 7.66 -3.74 6.03
N ILE A 154 8.62 -3.32 5.20
CA ILE A 154 9.53 -4.23 4.49
C ILE A 154 10.80 -4.47 5.32
N LEU A 155 11.21 -5.73 5.39
CA LEU A 155 12.44 -6.12 6.09
C LEU A 155 13.62 -5.23 5.66
N PRO A 156 14.38 -4.62 6.58
CA PRO A 156 15.46 -3.68 6.24
C PRO A 156 16.49 -4.24 5.26
N THR A 157 16.76 -5.55 5.33
CA THR A 157 17.67 -6.26 4.41
C THR A 157 17.15 -6.36 2.97
N LEU A 158 15.85 -6.48 2.77
CA LEU A 158 15.23 -6.40 1.44
C LEU A 158 15.18 -4.96 0.95
N ARG A 159 14.79 -4.03 1.82
CA ARG A 159 14.70 -2.60 1.50
C ARG A 159 16.04 -2.02 1.06
N SER A 160 17.15 -2.41 1.70
CA SER A 160 18.49 -1.94 1.33
C SER A 160 18.96 -2.40 -0.07
N ARG A 161 18.36 -3.47 -0.61
CA ARG A 161 18.68 -4.03 -1.94
C ARG A 161 17.71 -3.58 -3.02
N ALA A 162 16.55 -3.08 -2.63
CA ALA A 162 15.53 -2.61 -3.56
C ALA A 162 15.77 -1.16 -3.96
N GLN A 163 15.56 -0.86 -5.25
CA GLN A 163 15.38 0.52 -5.68
C GLN A 163 13.98 0.98 -5.25
N SER A 164 13.94 1.90 -4.30
CA SER A 164 12.70 2.41 -3.73
C SER A 164 12.09 3.49 -4.61
N LEU A 165 10.77 3.39 -4.83
CA LEU A 165 9.98 4.31 -5.65
C LEU A 165 8.74 4.70 -4.86
N PHE A 166 8.67 5.96 -4.48
CA PHE A 166 7.54 6.51 -3.75
C PHE A 166 6.43 6.96 -4.71
N PHE A 167 5.24 6.44 -4.48
CA PHE A 167 4.02 6.90 -5.14
C PHE A 167 3.38 7.97 -4.27
N ALA A 168 3.32 9.19 -4.79
CA ALA A 168 2.57 10.24 -4.10
C ALA A 168 1.09 9.86 -4.04
N THR A 169 0.41 10.29 -2.98
CA THR A 169 -1.04 10.21 -2.90
C THR A 169 -1.66 10.93 -4.10
N SER A 170 -2.69 10.34 -4.70
CA SER A 170 -3.37 10.91 -5.86
C SER A 170 -3.81 12.34 -5.56
N ASN A 171 -3.66 13.23 -6.52
CA ASN A 171 -4.31 14.54 -6.42
C ASN A 171 -5.83 14.28 -6.41
N GLU A 172 -6.53 14.90 -5.47
CA GLU A 172 -7.99 14.80 -5.31
C GLU A 172 -8.74 14.94 -6.64
N LYS A 173 -8.35 15.90 -7.46
CA LYS A 173 -8.95 16.14 -8.77
C LYS A 173 -8.85 14.91 -9.70
N ASN A 174 -7.67 14.31 -9.79
CA ASN A 174 -7.46 13.11 -10.61
C ASN A 174 -8.24 11.91 -10.08
N TRP A 175 -8.39 11.81 -8.75
CA TRP A 175 -9.15 10.74 -8.14
C TRP A 175 -10.64 10.90 -8.40
N LEU A 176 -11.20 12.12 -8.22
CA LEU A 176 -12.60 12.45 -8.50
C LEU A 176 -12.98 12.20 -9.98
N GLU A 177 -12.12 12.59 -10.93
CA GLU A 177 -12.33 12.37 -12.37
C GLU A 177 -12.47 10.87 -12.74
N ASN A 178 -11.91 9.96 -11.94
CA ASN A 178 -11.93 8.51 -12.18
C ASN A 178 -13.02 7.76 -11.40
N LEU A 179 -13.82 8.43 -10.58
CA LEU A 179 -14.82 7.78 -9.72
C LEU A 179 -16.11 7.35 -10.41
N GLY A 180 -16.40 7.87 -11.60
CA GLY A 180 -17.68 7.60 -12.28
C GLY A 180 -18.86 8.36 -11.64
N ALA A 181 -20.05 7.75 -11.60
CA ALA A 181 -21.28 8.38 -11.11
C ALA A 181 -21.36 8.32 -9.57
N VAL A 182 -20.64 9.19 -8.89
CA VAL A 182 -20.65 9.37 -7.42
C VAL A 182 -20.89 10.86 -7.16
N ASP A 183 -21.52 11.18 -6.01
CA ASP A 183 -21.62 12.57 -5.56
C ASP A 183 -20.21 13.11 -5.29
N LEU A 184 -19.84 14.15 -6.04
CA LEU A 184 -18.50 14.70 -6.00
C LEU A 184 -18.16 15.39 -4.66
N ASP A 185 -19.18 15.96 -4.01
CA ASP A 185 -19.00 16.62 -2.71
C ASP A 185 -18.73 15.55 -1.62
N GLU A 186 -19.51 14.45 -1.63
CA GLU A 186 -19.31 13.33 -0.72
C GLU A 186 -17.97 12.62 -0.98
N ALA A 187 -17.58 12.49 -2.24
CA ALA A 187 -16.30 11.91 -2.63
C ALA A 187 -15.12 12.78 -2.18
N SER A 188 -15.19 14.09 -2.38
CA SER A 188 -14.18 15.04 -1.89
C SER A 188 -14.01 14.95 -0.38
N GLU A 189 -15.11 14.90 0.37
CA GLU A 189 -15.09 14.78 1.81
C GLU A 189 -14.46 13.45 2.27
N ALA A 190 -14.80 12.32 1.64
CA ALA A 190 -14.18 11.03 1.90
C ALA A 190 -12.67 11.06 1.66
N PHE A 191 -12.24 11.74 0.59
CA PHE A 191 -10.82 11.89 0.24
C PHE A 191 -10.07 12.70 1.29
N GLN A 192 -10.65 13.78 1.79
CA GLN A 192 -10.05 14.59 2.87
C GLN A 192 -9.98 13.80 4.18
N LEU A 193 -11.06 13.09 4.56
CA LEU A 193 -11.09 12.24 5.76
C LEU A 193 -10.05 11.12 5.72
N SER A 194 -9.80 10.57 4.54
CA SER A 194 -8.80 9.50 4.35
C SER A 194 -7.35 9.97 4.47
N GLY A 195 -7.09 11.26 4.63
CA GLY A 195 -5.75 11.83 4.54
C GLY A 195 -5.17 11.73 3.13
N GLN A 196 -6.01 11.87 2.11
CA GLN A 196 -5.68 11.79 0.68
C GLN A 196 -5.27 10.38 0.22
N ASN A 197 -5.76 9.35 0.90
CA ASN A 197 -5.58 7.95 0.50
C ASN A 197 -6.79 7.47 -0.32
N PRO A 198 -6.65 7.19 -1.64
CA PRO A 198 -7.77 6.80 -2.50
C PRO A 198 -8.46 5.51 -2.08
N ASP A 199 -7.70 4.51 -1.60
CA ASP A 199 -8.24 3.20 -1.22
C ASP A 199 -9.09 3.34 0.07
N LEU A 200 -8.60 4.12 1.04
CA LEU A 200 -9.35 4.43 2.25
C LEU A 200 -10.57 5.31 1.95
N ALA A 201 -10.45 6.29 1.05
CA ALA A 201 -11.56 7.13 0.62
C ALA A 201 -12.69 6.30 -0.02
N MET A 202 -12.34 5.31 -0.86
CA MET A 202 -13.32 4.37 -1.42
C MET A 202 -13.98 3.49 -0.34
N ALA A 203 -13.23 3.08 0.69
CA ALA A 203 -13.80 2.33 1.80
C ALA A 203 -14.76 3.18 2.64
N ILE A 204 -14.44 4.46 2.87
CA ILE A 204 -15.29 5.44 3.55
C ILE A 204 -16.59 5.65 2.76
N LEU A 205 -16.50 5.87 1.43
CA LEU A 205 -17.68 6.03 0.57
C LEU A 205 -18.63 4.83 0.66
N LYS A 206 -18.09 3.62 0.62
CA LYS A 206 -18.90 2.39 0.75
C LYS A 206 -19.56 2.24 2.11
N SER A 207 -18.95 2.75 3.17
CA SER A 207 -19.46 2.69 4.54
C SER A 207 -20.39 3.86 4.89
N GLY A 208 -20.47 4.87 4.00
CA GLY A 208 -21.21 6.12 4.19
C GLY A 208 -20.40 7.16 4.95
N VAL A 209 -20.06 8.25 4.26
CA VAL A 209 -19.18 9.31 4.80
C VAL A 209 -19.73 9.91 6.08
N ASN A 210 -21.04 10.22 6.10
CA ASN A 210 -21.69 10.79 7.27
C ASN A 210 -21.63 9.85 8.49
N SER A 211 -21.83 8.53 8.28
CA SER A 211 -21.73 7.54 9.36
C SER A 211 -20.34 7.48 9.98
N VAL A 212 -19.30 7.55 9.13
CA VAL A 212 -17.91 7.57 9.59
C VAL A 212 -17.60 8.85 10.37
N LYS A 213 -18.06 10.01 9.90
CA LYS A 213 -17.89 11.30 10.60
C LYS A 213 -18.58 11.33 11.95
N GLU A 214 -19.87 10.97 11.99
CA GLU A 214 -20.63 10.93 13.25
C GLU A 214 -19.99 10.00 14.28
N TRP A 215 -19.45 8.86 13.81
CA TRP A 215 -18.76 7.95 14.70
C TRP A 215 -17.48 8.57 15.26
N LEU A 216 -16.67 9.22 14.41
CA LEU A 216 -15.43 9.90 14.82
C LEU A 216 -15.71 11.04 15.80
N ASP A 217 -16.70 11.87 15.52
CA ASP A 217 -17.09 12.98 16.39
C ASP A 217 -17.52 12.49 17.77
N LYS A 218 -18.36 11.45 17.82
CA LYS A 218 -18.77 10.80 19.07
C LYS A 218 -17.59 10.18 19.81
N PHE A 219 -16.68 9.54 19.08
CA PHE A 219 -15.49 8.91 19.68
C PHE A 219 -14.58 9.96 20.32
N TRP A 220 -14.22 11.02 19.59
CA TRP A 220 -13.34 12.07 20.12
C TRP A 220 -13.99 12.87 21.23
N SER A 221 -15.29 13.21 21.13
CA SER A 221 -16.04 13.85 22.23
C SER A 221 -16.02 13.00 23.49
N ALA A 222 -16.29 11.70 23.37
CA ALA A 222 -16.25 10.81 24.52
C ALA A 222 -14.85 10.63 25.11
N VAL A 223 -13.79 10.71 24.27
CA VAL A 223 -12.40 10.72 24.74
C VAL A 223 -12.10 12.02 25.53
N GLU A 224 -12.52 13.18 25.04
CA GLU A 224 -12.31 14.48 25.70
C GLU A 224 -13.08 14.58 27.01
N GLU A 225 -14.35 14.14 27.03
CA GLU A 225 -15.24 14.17 28.19
C GLU A 225 -14.94 13.06 29.20
N LYS A 226 -14.05 12.13 28.87
CA LYS A 226 -13.73 10.92 29.65
C LYS A 226 -14.98 10.04 29.92
N ASP A 227 -15.90 9.99 28.95
CA ASP A 227 -17.08 9.13 28.99
C ASP A 227 -16.77 7.71 28.53
N PHE A 228 -16.38 6.86 29.48
CA PHE A 228 -16.08 5.45 29.20
C PHE A 228 -17.31 4.66 28.71
N LEU A 229 -18.50 4.94 29.29
CA LEU A 229 -19.71 4.19 28.97
C LEU A 229 -20.19 4.49 27.55
N GLY A 230 -20.15 5.76 27.16
CA GLY A 230 -20.45 6.18 25.78
C GLY A 230 -19.52 5.53 24.75
N LEU A 231 -18.23 5.47 25.05
CA LEU A 231 -17.26 4.85 24.17
C LEU A 231 -17.51 3.36 23.94
N PHE A 232 -17.80 2.58 24.98
CA PHE A 232 -18.05 1.14 24.86
C PHE A 232 -19.25 0.80 23.97
N GLN A 233 -20.19 1.71 23.81
CA GLN A 233 -21.34 1.56 22.92
C GLN A 233 -21.01 1.83 21.45
N LEU A 234 -19.92 2.56 21.18
CA LEU A 234 -19.50 2.93 19.83
C LEU A 234 -18.64 1.87 19.14
N PHE A 235 -18.09 0.88 19.88
CA PHE A 235 -17.10 -0.03 19.32
C PHE A 235 -17.70 -1.00 18.29
N PRO A 236 -17.16 -1.00 17.06
CA PRO A 236 -17.64 -1.87 16.01
C PRO A 236 -17.32 -3.33 16.32
N LEU A 237 -18.26 -4.21 15.98
CA LEU A 237 -18.07 -5.67 16.03
C LEU A 237 -17.39 -6.19 14.76
N GLU A 238 -17.54 -5.46 13.65
CA GLU A 238 -17.00 -5.86 12.36
C GLU A 238 -15.57 -5.34 12.18
N LYS A 239 -14.68 -6.25 11.73
CA LYS A 239 -13.26 -5.96 11.56
C LYS A 239 -13.01 -4.90 10.50
N GLU A 240 -13.78 -4.90 9.40
CA GLU A 240 -13.65 -3.95 8.31
C GLU A 240 -13.95 -2.51 8.78
N LEU A 241 -15.04 -2.31 9.49
CA LEU A 241 -15.38 -1.00 10.06
C LEU A 241 -14.35 -0.52 11.08
N ALA A 242 -13.90 -1.41 11.98
CA ALA A 242 -12.84 -1.08 12.93
C ALA A 242 -11.56 -0.64 12.22
N SER A 243 -11.20 -1.33 11.12
CA SER A 243 -10.02 -0.97 10.32
C SER A 243 -10.16 0.40 9.66
N ILE A 244 -11.33 0.72 9.11
CA ILE A 244 -11.61 2.04 8.51
C ILE A 244 -11.47 3.14 9.57
N TYR A 245 -12.13 3.00 10.72
CA TYR A 245 -12.08 4.00 11.78
C TYR A 245 -10.66 4.25 12.28
N LEU A 246 -9.88 3.20 12.53
CA LEU A 246 -8.49 3.33 12.98
C LEU A 246 -7.60 4.02 11.93
N GLN A 247 -7.78 3.69 10.65
CA GLN A 247 -7.01 4.33 9.58
C GLN A 247 -7.37 5.81 9.42
N VAL A 248 -8.66 6.17 9.51
CA VAL A 248 -9.11 7.57 9.47
C VAL A 248 -8.60 8.35 10.69
N MET A 249 -8.67 7.77 11.89
CA MET A 249 -8.09 8.37 13.10
C MET A 249 -6.58 8.62 12.93
N ALA A 250 -5.83 7.66 12.37
CA ALA A 250 -4.41 7.83 12.10
C ALA A 250 -4.16 8.98 11.11
N ALA A 251 -4.96 9.09 10.05
CA ALA A 251 -4.86 10.17 9.08
C ALA A 251 -5.14 11.55 9.70
N GLN A 252 -6.18 11.67 10.54
CA GLN A 252 -6.51 12.90 11.25
C GLN A 252 -5.39 13.34 12.20
N VAL A 253 -4.84 12.40 12.98
CA VAL A 253 -3.74 12.66 13.91
C VAL A 253 -2.48 13.10 13.17
N GLN A 254 -2.16 12.48 12.03
CA GLN A 254 -1.02 12.90 11.19
C GLN A 254 -1.18 14.33 10.65
N VAL A 255 -2.38 14.73 10.25
CA VAL A 255 -2.68 16.11 9.83
C VAL A 255 -2.53 17.07 11.01
N GLY A 256 -2.99 16.68 12.20
CA GLY A 256 -2.82 17.44 13.43
C GLY A 256 -1.35 17.67 13.81
N LEU A 257 -0.51 16.63 13.70
CA LEU A 257 0.93 16.72 13.93
C LEU A 257 1.62 17.73 12.99
N LYS A 258 1.26 17.74 11.70
CA LYS A 258 1.78 18.70 10.72
C LYS A 258 1.41 20.15 11.08
N LYS A 259 0.34 20.36 11.82
CA LYS A 259 -0.10 21.68 12.32
C LYS A 259 0.51 22.05 13.69
N GLY A 260 1.46 21.24 14.21
CA GLY A 260 2.15 21.50 15.48
C GLY A 260 1.40 21.06 16.74
N GLN A 261 0.37 20.22 16.60
CA GLN A 261 -0.33 19.64 17.74
C GLN A 261 0.40 18.41 18.29
N PHE A 262 0.45 18.27 19.61
CA PHE A 262 1.14 17.15 20.31
C PHE A 262 0.29 15.86 20.31
N TRP A 263 0.27 15.15 19.16
CA TRP A 263 -0.52 13.91 18.98
C TRP A 263 0.33 12.67 18.73
N ALA A 264 1.64 12.76 18.94
CA ALA A 264 2.57 11.66 18.63
C ALA A 264 2.26 10.36 19.39
N THR A 265 1.88 10.47 20.67
CA THR A 265 1.52 9.32 21.51
C THR A 265 0.22 8.66 21.06
N HIS A 266 -0.75 9.43 20.60
CA HIS A 266 -2.00 8.95 20.02
C HIS A 266 -1.74 8.15 18.73
N LEU A 267 -0.85 8.66 17.87
CA LEU A 267 -0.49 7.96 16.64
C LEU A 267 0.15 6.59 16.92
N LEU A 268 1.01 6.51 17.94
CA LEU A 268 1.61 5.23 18.35
C LEU A 268 0.57 4.25 18.88
N ALA A 269 -0.41 4.71 19.68
CA ALA A 269 -1.48 3.88 20.19
C ALA A 269 -2.38 3.36 19.05
N ILE A 270 -2.77 4.23 18.10
CA ILE A 270 -3.56 3.88 16.92
C ILE A 270 -2.77 2.90 16.04
N GLY A 271 -1.48 3.12 15.82
CA GLY A 271 -0.63 2.21 15.06
C GLY A 271 -0.57 0.80 15.64
N ARG A 272 -0.47 0.66 16.97
CA ARG A 272 -0.54 -0.64 17.67
C ARG A 272 -1.90 -1.30 17.50
N ALA A 273 -2.99 -0.53 17.54
CA ALA A 273 -4.34 -1.04 17.33
C ALA A 273 -4.53 -1.58 15.90
N ILE A 274 -4.04 -0.86 14.89
CA ILE A 274 -4.04 -1.32 13.48
C ILE A 274 -3.27 -2.64 13.34
N GLU A 275 -2.08 -2.72 13.94
CA GLU A 275 -1.26 -3.94 13.88
C GLU A 275 -1.95 -5.12 14.58
N ALA A 276 -2.58 -4.91 15.73
CA ALA A 276 -3.35 -5.94 16.42
C ALA A 276 -4.53 -6.47 15.56
N LEU A 277 -5.25 -5.58 14.84
CA LEU A 277 -6.27 -6.02 13.88
C LEU A 277 -5.69 -6.82 12.71
N ARG A 278 -4.51 -6.47 12.21
CA ARG A 278 -3.81 -7.24 11.17
C ARG A 278 -3.49 -8.65 11.66
N GLN A 279 -3.11 -8.79 12.93
CA GLN A 279 -2.82 -10.06 13.60
C GLN A 279 -4.07 -10.83 14.05
N GLN A 280 -5.25 -10.50 13.51
CA GLN A 280 -6.51 -11.19 13.78
C GLN A 280 -7.06 -11.02 15.22
N ALA A 281 -6.65 -10.02 15.96
CA ALA A 281 -7.22 -9.72 17.27
C ALA A 281 -8.72 -9.34 17.15
N ASN A 282 -9.47 -9.56 18.23
CA ASN A 282 -10.88 -9.20 18.29
C ASN A 282 -11.05 -7.67 18.14
N PRO A 283 -11.85 -7.18 17.16
CA PRO A 283 -11.96 -5.76 16.85
C PRO A 283 -12.42 -4.93 18.05
N ARG A 284 -13.40 -5.42 18.79
CA ARG A 284 -13.93 -4.74 19.98
C ARG A 284 -12.86 -4.59 21.06
N LEU A 285 -12.12 -5.66 21.36
CA LEU A 285 -11.05 -5.63 22.35
C LEU A 285 -9.92 -4.66 21.94
N VAL A 286 -9.59 -4.62 20.65
CA VAL A 286 -8.59 -3.67 20.14
C VAL A 286 -9.03 -2.22 20.38
N MET A 287 -10.30 -1.90 20.11
CA MET A 287 -10.84 -0.56 20.32
C MET A 287 -10.94 -0.21 21.82
N GLU A 288 -11.29 -1.17 22.66
CA GLU A 288 -11.31 -1.00 24.14
C GLU A 288 -9.91 -0.66 24.69
N VAL A 289 -8.88 -1.41 24.25
CA VAL A 289 -7.50 -1.16 24.66
C VAL A 289 -7.00 0.18 24.15
N LEU A 290 -7.33 0.55 22.91
CA LEU A 290 -6.98 1.86 22.36
C LEU A 290 -7.61 2.99 23.19
N ALA A 291 -8.91 2.90 23.48
CA ALA A 291 -9.60 3.90 24.28
C ALA A 291 -8.94 4.08 25.66
N LEU A 292 -8.63 3.00 26.34
CA LEU A 292 -7.93 3.06 27.65
C LEU A 292 -6.57 3.75 27.54
N GLN A 293 -5.79 3.48 26.46
CA GLN A 293 -4.51 4.13 26.24
C GLN A 293 -4.65 5.64 25.98
N LEU A 294 -5.64 6.04 25.19
CA LEU A 294 -5.91 7.46 24.92
C LEU A 294 -6.35 8.21 26.18
N PHE A 295 -7.14 7.59 27.04
CA PHE A 295 -7.55 8.18 28.34
C PHE A 295 -6.37 8.40 29.28
N GLN A 296 -5.45 7.46 29.36
CA GLN A 296 -4.26 7.59 30.22
C GLN A 296 -3.34 8.73 29.77
N GLN A 297 -3.34 9.06 28.48
CA GLN A 297 -2.50 10.11 27.92
C GLN A 297 -3.15 11.51 27.97
N GLY A 298 -4.47 11.60 28.08
CA GLY A 298 -5.20 12.87 28.27
C GLY A 298 -5.08 13.49 29.68
N GLY A 299 -4.32 12.88 30.58
CA GLY A 299 -4.12 13.36 31.95
C GLY A 299 -3.02 14.39 32.15
N THR A 300 -2.32 14.85 31.12
CA THR A 300 -1.18 15.79 31.21
C THR A 300 -1.32 17.02 30.31
N LEU A 301 -2.53 17.55 30.12
CA LEU A 301 -2.76 18.83 29.45
C LEU A 301 -3.16 19.95 30.44
N SER A 302 -2.66 19.87 31.68
CA SER A 302 -2.69 20.99 32.63
C SER A 302 -1.43 20.92 33.49
N ASP A 303 -0.33 21.52 32.96
CA ASP A 303 0.61 22.37 33.70
C ASP A 303 1.53 23.07 32.70
#